data_d2ae1760983d524c78ac16f6f37614ee
#
_entry.id   d2ae1760983d524c78ac16f6f37614ee
#
_cell.length_a   1.000
_cell.length_b   1.000
_cell.length_c   1.000
_cell.angle_alpha   90.00
_cell.angle_beta   90.00
_cell.angle_gamma   90.00
#
_symmetry.space_group_name_H-M   'P 1'
#
loop_
_entity.id
_entity.type
_entity.pdbx_description
1 polymer ?
#
loop_
_entity_poly.entity_id
_entity_poly.type
_entity_poly.pdbx_seq_one_letter_code
_entity_poly.pdbx_strand_id
1 'polypeptide(L)'
;DIKLVDLRFTDMPGTTHHITIPIKFLDEEIFTNGVGFDGSSVRGFRSIENSDMTMVPDVTTAYMDPFYSEKTIVFYCDIVDPVTQEGYSRDPRSIAKKGAEYLKSSGLGDTAYFGPEAEFFIFNDVKYDSGSNFAFHEVDSNEGTWNTGKDEGPNLGHKPRHKEGYFPLPPVDSMHDVRTEMVMTMQDIGLTVEAHHHEVATGGQ
;
A
#
# COMPACT_ATOMS: atom_id res chain seq x y z
N ASP A 1 -22.32 7.07 11.06
CA ASP A 1 -23.01 5.81 10.74
C ASP A 1 -22.17 5.01 9.73
N ILE A 2 -21.29 4.15 10.23
CA ILE A 2 -20.49 3.21 9.43
C ILE A 2 -21.41 2.19 8.79
N LYS A 3 -21.18 1.85 7.52
CA LYS A 3 -22.00 0.90 6.75
C LYS A 3 -21.29 -0.42 6.51
N LEU A 4 -19.97 -0.37 6.28
CA LEU A 4 -19.17 -1.48 5.84
C LEU A 4 -17.92 -1.63 6.70
N VAL A 5 -17.40 -2.83 6.73
CA VAL A 5 -16.10 -3.19 7.33
C VAL A 5 -15.25 -3.81 6.23
N ASP A 6 -14.04 -3.34 6.08
CA ASP A 6 -13.08 -3.83 5.11
C ASP A 6 -11.91 -4.49 5.84
N LEU A 7 -11.74 -5.78 5.65
CA LEU A 7 -10.68 -6.59 6.27
C LEU A 7 -9.56 -6.77 5.26
N ARG A 8 -8.36 -6.29 5.58
CA ARG A 8 -7.21 -6.25 4.66
C ARG A 8 -6.05 -7.08 5.18
N PHE A 9 -5.37 -7.76 4.27
CA PHE A 9 -4.08 -8.39 4.54
C PHE A 9 -3.16 -8.28 3.33
N THR A 10 -1.86 -8.48 3.53
CA THR A 10 -0.86 -8.39 2.46
C THR A 10 -0.23 -9.75 2.23
N ASP A 11 -0.05 -10.15 0.97
CA ASP A 11 0.63 -11.38 0.60
C ASP A 11 2.17 -11.21 0.49
N MET A 12 2.88 -12.31 0.22
CA MET A 12 4.35 -12.30 0.08
C MET A 12 4.88 -11.40 -1.04
N PRO A 13 4.24 -11.32 -2.22
CA PRO A 13 4.61 -10.34 -3.25
C PRO A 13 4.34 -8.88 -2.92
N GLY A 14 3.58 -8.59 -1.86
CA GLY A 14 3.23 -7.23 -1.43
C GLY A 14 1.87 -6.74 -1.92
N THR A 15 1.05 -7.62 -2.50
CA THR A 15 -0.32 -7.28 -2.90
C THR A 15 -1.23 -7.24 -1.67
N THR A 16 -1.99 -6.16 -1.52
CA THR A 16 -3.02 -6.07 -0.48
C THR A 16 -4.32 -6.68 -1.00
N HIS A 17 -4.81 -7.66 -0.28
CA HIS A 17 -6.10 -8.32 -0.49
C HIS A 17 -7.11 -7.79 0.53
N HIS A 18 -8.39 -7.85 0.19
CA HIS A 18 -9.44 -7.45 1.11
C HIS A 18 -10.75 -8.21 0.90
N ILE A 19 -11.58 -8.19 1.92
CA ILE A 19 -12.99 -8.56 1.87
C ILE A 19 -13.81 -7.51 2.60
N THR A 20 -14.92 -7.12 2.00
CA THR A 20 -15.84 -6.15 2.60
C THR A 20 -17.10 -6.85 3.09
N ILE A 21 -17.46 -6.61 4.34
CA ILE A 21 -18.68 -7.13 4.96
C ILE A 21 -19.59 -5.99 5.46
N PRO A 22 -20.92 -6.15 5.49
CA PRO A 22 -21.81 -5.19 6.12
C PRO A 22 -21.52 -5.05 7.62
N ILE A 23 -21.59 -3.84 8.15
CA ILE A 23 -21.30 -3.53 9.57
C ILE A 23 -22.09 -4.38 10.56
N LYS A 24 -23.31 -4.83 10.20
CA LYS A 24 -24.14 -5.67 11.06
C LYS A 24 -23.55 -7.06 11.36
N PHE A 25 -22.53 -7.47 10.60
CA PHE A 25 -21.81 -8.73 10.82
C PHE A 25 -20.51 -8.53 11.61
N LEU A 26 -20.17 -7.30 11.97
CA LEU A 26 -19.05 -7.03 12.85
C LEU A 26 -19.48 -7.26 14.29
N ASP A 27 -19.01 -8.31 14.89
CA ASP A 27 -19.22 -8.69 16.29
C ASP A 27 -17.90 -9.03 16.99
N GLU A 28 -17.95 -9.38 18.27
CA GLU A 28 -16.76 -9.73 19.05
C GLU A 28 -16.11 -11.03 18.55
N GLU A 29 -16.87 -11.94 17.94
CA GLU A 29 -16.35 -13.21 17.44
C GLU A 29 -15.37 -12.99 16.27
N ILE A 30 -15.58 -12.00 15.44
CA ILE A 30 -14.67 -11.67 14.33
C ILE A 30 -13.27 -11.31 14.83
N PHE A 31 -13.18 -10.64 15.98
CA PHE A 31 -11.87 -10.25 16.56
C PHE A 31 -11.17 -11.40 17.28
N THR A 32 -11.89 -12.46 17.64
CA THR A 32 -11.33 -13.63 18.31
C THR A 32 -11.14 -14.81 17.37
N ASN A 33 -12.15 -15.10 16.56
CA ASN A 33 -12.18 -16.28 15.69
C ASN A 33 -11.78 -15.93 14.24
N GLY A 34 -11.83 -14.66 13.89
CA GLY A 34 -11.51 -14.16 12.55
C GLY A 34 -12.54 -14.54 11.48
N VAL A 35 -12.16 -14.29 10.23
CA VAL A 35 -12.94 -14.64 9.03
C VAL A 35 -12.15 -15.60 8.17
N GLY A 36 -12.76 -16.73 7.83
CA GLY A 36 -12.14 -17.75 6.98
C GLY A 36 -12.00 -17.31 5.52
N PHE A 37 -10.94 -17.74 4.87
CA PHE A 37 -10.74 -17.57 3.44
C PHE A 37 -9.91 -18.71 2.84
N ASP A 38 -9.96 -18.82 1.50
CA ASP A 38 -9.19 -19.80 0.74
C ASP A 38 -7.76 -19.29 0.46
N GLY A 39 -6.80 -19.79 1.22
CA GLY A 39 -5.38 -19.47 1.05
C GLY A 39 -4.75 -20.01 -0.23
N SER A 40 -5.39 -20.97 -0.92
CA SER A 40 -4.91 -21.45 -2.21
C SER A 40 -5.13 -20.45 -3.35
N SER A 41 -6.06 -19.53 -3.16
CA SER A 41 -6.32 -18.42 -4.08
C SER A 41 -5.34 -17.24 -3.92
N VAL A 42 -4.49 -17.28 -2.88
CA VAL A 42 -3.47 -16.26 -2.62
C VAL A 42 -2.09 -16.77 -3.02
N ARG A 43 -1.45 -16.04 -3.93
CA ARG A 43 -0.16 -16.45 -4.50
C ARG A 43 0.91 -16.65 -3.42
N GLY A 44 1.47 -17.85 -3.38
CA GLY A 44 2.54 -18.20 -2.44
C GLY A 44 2.08 -18.59 -1.04
N PHE A 45 0.77 -18.63 -0.77
CA PHE A 45 0.24 -19.09 0.51
C PHE A 45 0.17 -20.61 0.55
N ARG A 46 -0.98 -21.20 0.38
CA ARG A 46 -1.21 -22.63 0.58
C ARG A 46 -1.56 -23.38 -0.70
N SER A 47 -1.46 -24.72 -0.66
CA SER A 47 -1.98 -25.58 -1.71
C SER A 47 -3.47 -25.88 -1.48
N ILE A 48 -4.16 -26.38 -2.51
CA ILE A 48 -5.59 -26.65 -2.48
C ILE A 48 -5.98 -27.71 -1.42
N GLU A 49 -5.08 -28.64 -1.13
CA GLU A 49 -5.32 -29.73 -0.17
C GLU A 49 -5.33 -29.26 1.30
N ASN A 50 -4.85 -28.05 1.56
CA ASN A 50 -4.80 -27.43 2.89
C ASN A 50 -4.98 -25.91 2.75
N SER A 51 -6.12 -25.53 2.17
CA SER A 51 -6.35 -24.15 1.74
C SER A 51 -6.94 -23.25 2.82
N ASP A 52 -7.61 -23.81 3.81
CA ASP A 52 -8.30 -23.02 4.83
C ASP A 52 -7.32 -22.17 5.65
N MET A 53 -7.62 -20.89 5.74
CA MET A 53 -6.90 -19.89 6.52
C MET A 53 -7.87 -18.92 7.16
N THR A 54 -7.42 -18.25 8.20
CA THR A 54 -8.23 -17.27 8.93
C THR A 54 -7.53 -15.94 8.98
N MET A 55 -8.26 -14.85 8.68
CA MET A 55 -7.82 -13.48 8.92
C MET A 55 -8.45 -12.95 10.21
N VAL A 56 -7.61 -12.49 11.15
CA VAL A 56 -8.01 -11.95 12.45
C VAL A 56 -7.73 -10.45 12.46
N PRO A 57 -8.75 -9.58 12.58
CA PRO A 57 -8.55 -8.14 12.54
C PRO A 57 -7.75 -7.62 13.74
N ASP A 58 -6.80 -6.75 13.47
CA ASP A 58 -6.06 -6.01 14.50
C ASP A 58 -6.77 -4.68 14.77
N VAL A 59 -7.40 -4.57 15.93
CA VAL A 59 -8.17 -3.37 16.33
C VAL A 59 -7.32 -2.10 16.38
N THR A 60 -6.01 -2.23 16.59
CA THR A 60 -5.10 -1.08 16.66
C THR A 60 -4.85 -0.42 15.30
N THR A 61 -5.23 -1.09 14.23
CA THR A 61 -5.07 -0.62 12.84
C THR A 61 -6.31 0.06 12.27
N ALA A 62 -7.36 0.23 13.09
CA ALA A 62 -8.65 0.76 12.64
C ALA A 62 -8.55 2.19 12.10
N TYR A 63 -9.09 2.42 10.90
CA TYR A 63 -9.27 3.76 10.34
C TYR A 63 -10.46 3.80 9.40
N MET A 64 -10.97 5.00 9.10
CA MET A 64 -12.02 5.19 8.10
C MET A 64 -11.39 5.33 6.72
N ASP A 65 -11.83 4.50 5.76
CA ASP A 65 -11.34 4.63 4.37
C ASP A 65 -11.77 5.98 3.77
N PRO A 66 -10.82 6.80 3.31
CA PRO A 66 -11.11 8.15 2.82
C PRO A 66 -11.61 8.17 1.36
N PHE A 67 -11.57 7.04 0.64
CA PHE A 67 -11.83 6.98 -0.81
C PHE A 67 -13.17 6.31 -1.15
N TYR A 68 -13.69 5.45 -0.29
CA TYR A 68 -14.95 4.77 -0.58
C TYR A 68 -16.15 5.71 -0.44
N SER A 69 -17.12 5.55 -1.33
CA SER A 69 -18.37 6.35 -1.30
C SER A 69 -19.21 6.09 -0.07
N GLU A 70 -19.25 4.84 0.42
CA GLU A 70 -19.91 4.47 1.65
C GLU A 70 -18.93 4.43 2.81
N LYS A 71 -19.35 4.92 3.98
CA LYS A 71 -18.51 4.94 5.18
C LYS A 71 -18.09 3.53 5.57
N THR A 72 -16.82 3.24 5.37
CA THR A 72 -16.20 1.94 5.58
C THR A 72 -15.09 2.06 6.62
N ILE A 73 -15.16 1.24 7.67
CA ILE A 73 -14.05 1.08 8.62
C ILE A 73 -13.14 -0.03 8.13
N VAL A 74 -11.84 0.21 8.17
CA VAL A 74 -10.80 -0.72 7.72
C VAL A 74 -10.07 -1.29 8.91
N PHE A 75 -9.73 -2.59 8.84
CA PHE A 75 -8.80 -3.25 9.74
C PHE A 75 -7.77 -4.02 8.92
N TYR A 76 -6.49 -3.93 9.30
CA TYR A 76 -5.50 -4.89 8.84
C TYR A 76 -5.58 -6.15 9.70
N CYS A 77 -5.46 -7.30 9.04
CA CYS A 77 -5.62 -8.61 9.69
C CYS A 77 -4.29 -9.34 9.78
N ASP A 78 -4.14 -10.09 10.85
CA ASP A 78 -3.15 -11.17 10.93
C ASP A 78 -3.70 -12.42 10.29
N ILE A 79 -2.83 -13.18 9.61
CA ILE A 79 -3.22 -14.46 9.03
C ILE A 79 -2.77 -15.59 9.95
N VAL A 80 -3.72 -16.43 10.32
CA VAL A 80 -3.48 -17.55 11.23
C VAL A 80 -3.94 -18.88 10.64
N ASP A 81 -3.37 -19.97 11.13
CA ASP A 81 -3.84 -21.30 10.87
C ASP A 81 -5.15 -21.54 11.64
N PRO A 82 -6.24 -22.02 11.00
CA PRO A 82 -7.54 -22.16 11.65
C PRO A 82 -7.58 -23.20 12.77
N VAL A 83 -6.66 -24.18 12.76
CA VAL A 83 -6.60 -25.26 13.74
C VAL A 83 -5.69 -24.90 14.92
N THR A 84 -4.48 -24.44 14.63
CA THR A 84 -3.48 -24.14 15.68
C THR A 84 -3.60 -22.72 16.23
N GLN A 85 -4.26 -21.83 15.51
CA GLN A 85 -4.34 -20.38 15.80
C GLN A 85 -2.97 -19.70 15.84
N GLU A 86 -1.94 -20.34 15.31
CA GLU A 86 -0.60 -19.76 15.20
C GLU A 86 -0.51 -18.86 13.96
N GLY A 87 0.28 -17.79 14.07
CA GLY A 87 0.54 -16.85 12.97
C GLY A 87 1.18 -17.56 11.76
N TYR A 88 0.64 -17.32 10.58
CA TYR A 88 1.12 -17.96 9.36
C TYR A 88 2.53 -17.47 9.00
N SER A 89 3.43 -18.43 8.71
CA SER A 89 4.86 -18.15 8.50
C SER A 89 5.17 -17.33 7.24
N ARG A 90 4.24 -17.21 6.30
CA ARG A 90 4.36 -16.40 5.08
C ARG A 90 3.50 -15.14 5.11
N ASP A 91 2.89 -14.83 6.25
CA ASP A 91 2.24 -13.55 6.48
C ASP A 91 3.29 -12.49 6.85
N PRO A 92 3.45 -11.40 6.08
CA PRO A 92 4.41 -10.34 6.38
C PRO A 92 4.23 -9.72 7.77
N ARG A 93 2.98 -9.58 8.24
CA ARG A 93 2.70 -9.06 9.60
C ARG A 93 3.20 -10.02 10.68
N SER A 94 2.99 -11.32 10.52
CA SER A 94 3.50 -12.33 11.44
C SER A 94 5.04 -12.34 11.50
N ILE A 95 5.70 -12.11 10.36
CA ILE A 95 7.17 -11.98 10.31
C ILE A 95 7.63 -10.72 11.06
N ALA A 96 6.97 -9.59 10.85
CA ALA A 96 7.28 -8.33 11.54
C ALA A 96 7.09 -8.46 13.06
N LYS A 97 6.01 -9.08 13.52
CA LYS A 97 5.75 -9.36 14.94
C LYS A 97 6.86 -10.23 15.56
N LYS A 98 7.26 -11.32 14.88
CA LYS A 98 8.40 -12.15 15.31
C LYS A 98 9.71 -11.36 15.39
N GLY A 99 9.95 -10.45 14.46
CA GLY A 99 11.11 -9.57 14.49
C GLY A 99 11.11 -8.64 15.72
N ALA A 100 9.97 -8.05 16.05
CA ALA A 100 9.81 -7.21 17.23
C ALA A 100 9.99 -8.00 18.54
N GLU A 101 9.42 -9.20 18.63
CA GLU A 101 9.60 -10.11 19.76
C GLU A 101 11.06 -10.54 19.92
N TYR A 102 11.75 -10.84 18.82
CA TYR A 102 13.16 -11.18 18.83
C TYR A 102 14.03 -10.01 19.34
N LEU A 103 13.79 -8.79 18.86
CA LEU A 103 14.49 -7.60 19.33
C LEU A 103 14.39 -7.48 20.86
N LYS A 104 13.18 -7.60 21.40
CA LYS A 104 12.90 -7.52 22.83
C LYS A 104 13.54 -8.67 23.61
N SER A 105 13.39 -9.90 23.16
CA SER A 105 13.91 -11.10 23.85
C SER A 105 15.43 -11.20 23.81
N SER A 106 16.08 -10.65 22.79
CA SER A 106 17.55 -10.60 22.68
C SER A 106 18.20 -9.60 23.63
N GLY A 107 17.42 -8.68 24.22
CA GLY A 107 17.93 -7.61 25.08
C GLY A 107 18.66 -6.49 24.36
N LEU A 108 18.63 -6.47 23.01
CA LEU A 108 19.24 -5.40 22.20
C LEU A 108 18.41 -4.10 22.22
N GLY A 109 17.11 -4.23 22.38
CA GLY A 109 16.19 -3.09 22.45
C GLY A 109 14.76 -3.57 22.64
N ASP A 110 13.87 -2.67 22.98
CA ASP A 110 12.43 -2.93 23.15
C ASP A 110 11.59 -2.30 22.04
N THR A 111 12.18 -1.39 21.28
CA THR A 111 11.50 -0.62 20.23
C THR A 111 12.43 -0.44 19.02
N ALA A 112 11.86 -0.58 17.82
CA ALA A 112 12.52 -0.24 16.56
C ALA A 112 11.77 0.93 15.92
N TYR A 113 12.51 1.95 15.50
CA TYR A 113 11.98 3.10 14.75
C TYR A 113 12.37 2.97 13.28
N PHE A 114 11.42 3.26 12.40
CA PHE A 114 11.60 3.26 10.95
C PHE A 114 11.14 4.61 10.40
N GLY A 115 11.91 5.17 9.46
CA GLY A 115 11.54 6.36 8.71
C GLY A 115 11.37 5.99 7.23
N PRO A 116 10.19 5.52 6.80
CA PRO A 116 9.98 5.14 5.41
C PRO A 116 9.89 6.36 4.51
N GLU A 117 10.49 6.28 3.33
CA GLU A 117 10.33 7.22 2.21
C GLU A 117 9.61 6.47 1.09
N ALA A 118 8.34 6.82 0.86
CA ALA A 118 7.56 6.21 -0.21
C ALA A 118 7.77 6.98 -1.51
N GLU A 119 8.66 6.48 -2.37
CA GLU A 119 8.95 7.06 -3.68
C GLU A 119 8.10 6.42 -4.77
N PHE A 120 7.56 7.23 -5.65
CA PHE A 120 6.70 6.78 -6.75
C PHE A 120 6.72 7.77 -7.92
N PHE A 121 6.33 7.29 -9.09
CA PHE A 121 6.13 8.11 -10.27
C PHE A 121 4.65 8.33 -10.57
N ILE A 122 4.31 9.50 -11.08
CA ILE A 122 2.96 9.81 -11.57
C ILE A 122 3.05 9.98 -13.09
N PHE A 123 2.50 9.00 -13.82
CA PHE A 123 2.55 8.97 -15.28
C PHE A 123 1.20 9.37 -15.91
N ASN A 124 1.26 9.97 -17.10
CA ASN A 124 0.08 10.20 -17.94
C ASN A 124 -0.35 8.92 -18.67
N ASP A 125 0.62 8.10 -19.07
CA ASP A 125 0.35 6.85 -19.80
C ASP A 125 1.45 5.81 -19.49
N VAL A 126 1.04 4.55 -19.43
CA VAL A 126 1.94 3.41 -19.25
C VAL A 126 1.52 2.30 -20.19
N LYS A 127 2.45 1.87 -21.05
CA LYS A 127 2.28 0.73 -21.95
C LYS A 127 3.42 -0.25 -21.73
N TYR A 128 3.10 -1.50 -21.65
CA TYR A 128 4.11 -2.56 -21.58
C TYR A 128 3.55 -3.86 -22.13
N ASP A 129 4.45 -4.70 -22.66
CA ASP A 129 4.14 -6.07 -23.05
C ASP A 129 5.40 -6.92 -22.92
N SER A 130 5.22 -8.22 -22.66
CA SER A 130 6.30 -9.17 -22.51
C SER A 130 5.88 -10.56 -22.99
N GLY A 131 6.54 -11.03 -24.04
CA GLY A 131 6.41 -12.38 -24.57
C GLY A 131 7.69 -13.20 -24.36
N SER A 132 7.70 -14.42 -24.86
CA SER A 132 8.86 -15.30 -24.76
C SER A 132 10.08 -14.84 -25.56
N ASN A 133 9.89 -13.94 -26.53
CA ASN A 133 10.90 -13.47 -27.46
C ASN A 133 11.03 -11.94 -27.57
N PHE A 134 10.23 -11.18 -26.80
CA PHE A 134 10.29 -9.73 -26.77
C PHE A 134 9.82 -9.17 -25.42
N ALA A 135 10.24 -7.94 -25.12
CA ALA A 135 9.67 -7.13 -24.06
C ALA A 135 9.82 -5.65 -24.43
N PHE A 136 8.84 -4.84 -24.09
CA PHE A 136 8.94 -3.39 -24.19
C PHE A 136 8.18 -2.71 -23.04
N HIS A 137 8.55 -1.46 -22.77
CA HIS A 137 7.77 -0.54 -21.98
C HIS A 137 7.84 0.86 -22.58
N GLU A 138 6.77 1.61 -22.44
CA GLU A 138 6.68 3.02 -22.78
C GLU A 138 5.92 3.71 -21.66
N VAL A 139 6.49 4.76 -21.11
CA VAL A 139 5.83 5.60 -20.11
C VAL A 139 5.80 7.04 -20.61
N ASP A 140 4.74 7.78 -20.32
CA ASP A 140 4.64 9.18 -20.63
C ASP A 140 4.27 10.00 -19.40
N SER A 141 4.85 11.17 -19.32
CA SER A 141 4.61 12.15 -18.25
C SER A 141 4.85 13.55 -18.79
N ASN A 142 3.97 14.48 -18.45
CA ASN A 142 4.16 15.89 -18.80
C ASN A 142 5.38 16.54 -18.13
N GLU A 143 6.02 15.88 -17.18
CA GLU A 143 7.34 16.26 -16.63
C GLU A 143 8.51 15.50 -17.26
N GLY A 144 8.26 14.55 -18.15
CA GLY A 144 9.30 13.79 -18.85
C GLY A 144 10.07 14.60 -19.87
N THR A 145 11.38 14.47 -19.95
CA THR A 145 12.23 15.15 -20.94
C THR A 145 11.89 14.78 -22.38
N TRP A 146 11.28 13.61 -22.60
CA TRP A 146 10.80 13.11 -23.88
C TRP A 146 9.42 13.64 -24.31
N ASN A 147 8.67 14.21 -23.35
CA ASN A 147 7.33 14.75 -23.56
C ASN A 147 7.43 16.24 -23.89
N THR A 148 7.61 16.59 -25.16
CA THR A 148 7.68 17.98 -25.63
C THR A 148 6.62 18.25 -26.70
N GLY A 149 5.88 19.37 -26.56
CA GLY A 149 4.90 19.81 -27.55
C GLY A 149 3.65 18.94 -27.66
N LYS A 150 3.40 18.03 -26.71
CA LYS A 150 2.15 17.27 -26.66
C LYS A 150 1.02 18.11 -26.05
N ASP A 151 -0.18 17.96 -26.57
CA ASP A 151 -1.40 18.59 -26.06
C ASP A 151 -2.08 17.66 -25.04
N GLU A 152 -1.53 17.60 -23.83
CA GLU A 152 -1.97 16.72 -22.75
C GLU A 152 -2.25 17.54 -21.47
N GLY A 153 -3.04 18.61 -21.59
CA GLY A 153 -3.27 19.53 -20.47
C GLY A 153 -2.10 20.54 -20.32
N PRO A 154 -1.79 21.02 -19.11
CA PRO A 154 -0.74 22.01 -18.91
C PRO A 154 0.64 21.39 -19.16
N ASN A 155 1.10 21.38 -20.39
CA ASN A 155 2.40 20.89 -20.78
C ASN A 155 3.46 21.98 -20.53
N LEU A 156 4.44 21.70 -19.68
CA LEU A 156 5.51 22.62 -19.32
C LEU A 156 6.51 22.77 -20.48
N GLY A 157 6.89 24.00 -20.79
CA GLY A 157 7.97 24.28 -21.73
C GLY A 157 9.35 23.86 -21.20
N HIS A 158 9.54 23.86 -19.88
CA HIS A 158 10.73 23.37 -19.20
C HIS A 158 10.46 22.03 -18.52
N LYS A 159 11.32 21.06 -18.74
CA LYS A 159 11.24 19.73 -18.14
C LYS A 159 12.47 19.51 -17.25
N PRO A 160 12.31 18.88 -16.06
CA PRO A 160 13.45 18.43 -15.28
C PRO A 160 14.34 17.50 -16.11
N ARG A 161 15.64 17.79 -16.17
CA ARG A 161 16.59 16.89 -16.81
C ARG A 161 16.80 15.64 -15.98
N HIS A 162 17.42 14.63 -16.60
CA HIS A 162 17.82 13.44 -15.87
C HIS A 162 18.72 13.80 -14.67
N LYS A 163 18.33 13.38 -13.48
CA LYS A 163 18.96 13.70 -12.17
C LYS A 163 18.99 15.19 -11.79
N GLU A 164 18.10 16.00 -12.32
CA GLU A 164 17.98 17.44 -11.96
C GLU A 164 16.60 17.82 -11.39
N GLY A 165 15.78 16.82 -11.02
CA GLY A 165 14.42 17.03 -10.51
C GLY A 165 14.32 17.28 -9.01
N TYR A 166 15.43 17.44 -8.28
CA TYR A 166 15.41 17.52 -6.84
C TYR A 166 14.96 18.90 -6.33
N PHE A 167 13.84 18.95 -5.63
CA PHE A 167 13.26 20.12 -5.00
C PHE A 167 12.92 21.31 -5.92
N PRO A 168 12.42 21.14 -7.14
CA PRO A 168 12.02 22.26 -7.94
C PRO A 168 10.75 22.89 -7.39
N LEU A 169 10.59 24.19 -7.64
CA LEU A 169 9.31 24.86 -7.36
C LEU A 169 8.30 24.60 -8.48
N PRO A 170 6.98 24.70 -8.20
CA PRO A 170 5.98 24.85 -9.23
C PRO A 170 6.29 26.06 -10.14
N PRO A 171 6.04 26.00 -11.45
CA PRO A 171 5.28 24.97 -12.18
C PRO A 171 6.10 23.74 -12.61
N VAL A 172 7.41 23.71 -12.38
CA VAL A 172 8.25 22.55 -12.75
C VAL A 172 7.84 21.32 -11.97
N ASP A 173 7.63 21.45 -10.67
CA ASP A 173 6.92 20.47 -9.85
C ASP A 173 5.40 20.58 -10.12
N SER A 174 4.92 19.90 -11.12
CA SER A 174 3.50 19.94 -11.53
C SER A 174 2.58 19.11 -10.64
N MET A 175 3.15 18.24 -9.79
CA MET A 175 2.39 17.31 -8.94
C MET A 175 2.37 17.72 -7.45
N HIS A 176 2.81 18.92 -7.13
CA HIS A 176 2.84 19.43 -5.76
C HIS A 176 1.48 19.30 -5.04
N ASP A 177 0.40 19.74 -5.69
CA ASP A 177 -0.92 19.72 -5.08
C ASP A 177 -1.46 18.29 -4.90
N VAL A 178 -1.14 17.37 -5.82
CA VAL A 178 -1.49 15.95 -5.71
C VAL A 178 -0.81 15.33 -4.46
N ARG A 179 0.50 15.55 -4.28
CA ARG A 179 1.21 15.07 -3.09
C ARG A 179 0.71 15.74 -1.81
N THR A 180 0.35 17.02 -1.87
CA THR A 180 -0.27 17.73 -0.73
C THR A 180 -1.58 17.07 -0.32
N GLU A 181 -2.46 16.74 -1.26
CA GLU A 181 -3.72 16.05 -0.98
C GLU A 181 -3.49 14.65 -0.39
N MET A 182 -2.48 13.91 -0.90
CA MET A 182 -2.05 12.63 -0.31
C MET A 182 -1.63 12.80 1.16
N VAL A 183 -0.79 13.79 1.47
CA VAL A 183 -0.32 14.07 2.83
C VAL A 183 -1.47 14.40 3.76
N MET A 184 -2.37 15.30 3.35
CA MET A 184 -3.53 15.68 4.16
C MET A 184 -4.44 14.47 4.44
N THR A 185 -4.69 13.65 3.41
CA THR A 185 -5.48 12.43 3.54
C THR A 185 -4.82 11.42 4.50
N MET A 186 -3.50 11.24 4.42
CA MET A 186 -2.77 10.37 5.34
C MET A 186 -2.83 10.86 6.78
N GLN A 187 -2.70 12.18 7.02
CA GLN A 187 -2.84 12.76 8.35
C GLN A 187 -4.25 12.58 8.92
N ASP A 188 -5.28 12.72 8.10
CA ASP A 188 -6.68 12.54 8.51
C ASP A 188 -6.99 11.10 8.97
N ILE A 189 -6.28 10.11 8.44
CA ILE A 189 -6.38 8.70 8.88
C ILE A 189 -5.38 8.32 9.98
N GLY A 190 -4.63 9.28 10.53
CA GLY A 190 -3.74 9.11 11.67
C GLY A 190 -2.29 8.75 11.34
N LEU A 191 -1.88 8.85 10.07
CA LEU A 191 -0.47 8.68 9.69
C LEU A 191 0.27 10.01 9.82
N THR A 192 1.40 10.00 10.52
CA THR A 192 2.26 11.19 10.60
C THR A 192 3.16 11.26 9.37
N VAL A 193 2.95 12.27 8.55
CA VAL A 193 3.80 12.57 7.39
C VAL A 193 4.57 13.85 7.69
N GLU A 194 5.90 13.80 7.63
CA GLU A 194 6.77 14.93 7.98
C GLU A 194 7.03 15.87 6.80
N ALA A 195 7.14 15.33 5.59
CA ALA A 195 7.42 16.11 4.39
C ALA A 195 6.96 15.41 3.11
N HIS A 196 6.83 16.18 2.05
CA HIS A 196 6.77 15.66 0.68
C HIS A 196 7.55 16.60 -0.25
N HIS A 197 8.09 16.05 -1.30
CA HIS A 197 8.80 16.81 -2.33
C HIS A 197 8.89 16.02 -3.64
N HIS A 198 9.28 16.71 -4.70
CA HIS A 198 9.66 16.11 -5.97
C HIS A 198 11.07 15.51 -5.83
N GLU A 199 11.24 14.27 -6.25
CA GLU A 199 12.51 13.57 -6.25
C GLU A 199 13.37 13.86 -7.50
N VAL A 200 14.56 13.27 -7.53
CA VAL A 200 15.64 13.61 -8.47
C VAL A 200 15.35 13.27 -9.93
N ALA A 201 14.44 12.32 -10.20
CA ALA A 201 14.21 11.85 -11.56
C ALA A 201 13.32 12.83 -12.37
N THR A 202 13.49 12.81 -13.67
CA THR A 202 12.52 13.35 -14.61
C THR A 202 11.31 12.43 -14.71
N GLY A 203 10.14 12.94 -15.09
CA GLY A 203 8.95 12.12 -15.33
C GLY A 203 7.98 12.05 -14.16
N GLY A 204 8.08 12.96 -13.19
CA GLY A 204 7.10 13.10 -12.10
C GLY A 204 7.32 12.13 -10.93
N GLN A 205 8.55 12.00 -10.51
CA GLN A 205 8.89 11.26 -9.30
C GLN A 205 8.56 12.03 -8.04
#